data_bbc98c626d861c693b67fa6820d10731
#
_entry.id   bbc98c626d861c693b67fa6820d10731
#
_cell.length_a   1.000
_cell.length_b   1.000
_cell.length_c   1.000
_cell.angle_alpha   90.00
_cell.angle_beta   90.00
_cell.angle_gamma   90.00
#
_symmetry.space_group_name_H-M   'P 1'
#
loop_
_entity.id
_entity.type
_entity.pdbx_description
1 polymer ?
#
loop_
_entity_poly.entity_id
_entity_poly.type
_entity_poly.pdbx_seq_one_letter_code
_entity_poly.pdbx_strand_id
1 'polypeptide(L)'
;MSNKKASAGRIKGIVLTILLFGPASLLIFLSSRGCSHKFKELDDMGVVKDYSFKGLDGKTYTSKDFKGKVVLITTIQKTCPSDCAIKMWHLSQMIFEHIRKNQKKLGYVKIISYVTDGKGNPEHNLKEVQSILEDQVEEYDPKIWILADGDAKSIYDITRNGKNLLKEKGTKYYGGEAFQELMLLSDKQNHLRMVLKGNSEGMIRKMKEHIALLAKQYDKIAWKKQGK
;
A
#
# COMPACT_ATOMS: atom_id res chain seq x y z
N MET A 1 54.59 22.69 49.18
CA MET A 1 53.16 22.31 49.45
C MET A 1 52.17 22.81 48.37
N SER A 2 52.54 22.84 47.06
CA SER A 2 51.68 23.46 46.02
C SER A 2 50.91 22.47 45.12
N ASN A 3 51.26 21.17 45.05
CA ASN A 3 50.67 20.23 44.09
C ASN A 3 49.30 19.60 44.49
N LYS A 4 48.89 19.67 45.74
CA LYS A 4 47.61 19.05 46.18
C LYS A 4 46.35 19.88 45.82
N LYS A 5 46.47 21.22 45.71
CA LYS A 5 45.30 22.09 45.36
C LYS A 5 44.94 22.02 43.88
N ALA A 6 45.90 21.86 42.99
CA ALA A 6 45.65 21.75 41.56
C ALA A 6 44.94 20.41 41.14
N SER A 7 45.21 19.32 41.88
CA SER A 7 44.58 18.01 41.68
C SER A 7 43.08 18.03 42.11
N ALA A 8 42.78 18.66 43.22
CA ALA A 8 41.40 18.72 43.73
C ALA A 8 40.45 19.54 42.84
N GLY A 9 40.96 20.60 42.18
CA GLY A 9 40.17 21.37 41.18
C GLY A 9 39.84 20.59 39.90
N ARG A 10 40.78 19.81 39.39
CA ARG A 10 40.58 18.95 38.23
C ARG A 10 39.58 17.82 38.50
N ILE A 11 39.65 17.20 39.66
CA ILE A 11 38.71 16.15 40.06
C ILE A 11 37.29 16.71 40.15
N LYS A 12 37.10 17.88 40.78
CA LYS A 12 35.78 18.56 40.87
C LYS A 12 35.22 18.86 39.48
N GLY A 13 36.05 19.32 38.52
CA GLY A 13 35.62 19.56 37.15
C GLY A 13 35.17 18.28 36.43
N ILE A 14 35.91 17.20 36.58
CA ILE A 14 35.58 15.90 35.98
C ILE A 14 34.26 15.37 36.55
N VAL A 15 34.07 15.44 37.88
CA VAL A 15 32.82 14.99 38.53
C VAL A 15 31.64 15.83 38.06
N LEU A 16 31.81 17.15 37.94
CA LEU A 16 30.74 18.04 37.47
C LEU A 16 30.40 17.71 36.01
N THR A 17 31.37 17.46 35.13
CA THR A 17 31.15 17.08 33.75
C THR A 17 30.42 15.74 33.61
N ILE A 18 30.79 14.73 34.40
CA ILE A 18 30.13 13.43 34.43
C ILE A 18 28.71 13.57 34.95
N LEU A 19 28.47 14.41 35.94
CA LEU A 19 27.15 14.63 36.53
C LEU A 19 26.20 15.37 35.57
N LEU A 20 26.77 16.30 34.77
CA LEU A 20 25.97 17.08 33.80
C LEU A 20 25.69 16.31 32.51
N PHE A 21 26.67 15.61 31.96
CA PHE A 21 26.59 14.93 30.66
C PHE A 21 26.38 13.42 30.77
N GLY A 22 26.67 12.80 31.93
CA GLY A 22 26.55 11.35 32.14
C GLY A 22 25.13 10.82 31.92
N PRO A 23 24.10 11.41 32.51
CA PRO A 23 22.72 10.96 32.32
C PRO A 23 22.28 11.06 30.84
N ALA A 24 22.63 12.13 30.17
CA ALA A 24 22.24 12.34 28.76
C ALA A 24 22.95 11.34 27.84
N SER A 25 24.26 11.12 28.01
CA SER A 25 25.02 10.15 27.23
C SER A 25 24.57 8.71 27.52
N LEU A 26 24.22 8.39 28.76
CA LEU A 26 23.67 7.09 29.14
C LEU A 26 22.32 6.84 28.45
N LEU A 27 21.43 7.83 28.44
CA LEU A 27 20.14 7.73 27.76
C LEU A 27 20.30 7.54 26.24
N ILE A 28 21.19 8.30 25.62
CA ILE A 28 21.51 8.15 24.19
C ILE A 28 22.05 6.75 23.90
N PHE A 29 22.95 6.25 24.73
CA PHE A 29 23.54 4.92 24.59
C PHE A 29 22.53 3.80 24.76
N LEU A 30 21.65 3.90 25.77
CA LEU A 30 20.58 2.93 26.00
C LEU A 30 19.54 2.97 24.88
N SER A 31 19.13 4.17 24.42
CA SER A 31 18.18 4.30 23.32
C SER A 31 18.74 3.81 21.97
N SER A 32 20.05 4.01 21.71
CA SER A 32 20.68 3.53 20.48
C SER A 32 20.85 2.00 20.42
N ARG A 33 20.98 1.34 21.56
CA ARG A 33 21.06 -0.14 21.64
C ARG A 33 19.70 -0.84 21.61
N GLY A 34 18.59 -0.14 21.95
CA GLY A 34 17.25 -0.71 22.00
C GLY A 34 16.42 -0.57 20.73
N CYS A 35 16.81 0.27 19.79
CA CYS A 35 16.06 0.51 18.56
C CYS A 35 16.34 -0.53 17.48
N SER A 36 15.98 -1.79 17.71
CA SER A 36 15.71 -2.68 16.59
C SER A 36 14.36 -2.27 15.99
N HIS A 37 14.36 -1.56 14.87
CA HIS A 37 13.16 -1.31 14.11
C HIS A 37 12.57 -2.66 13.66
N LYS A 38 11.62 -3.18 14.44
CA LYS A 38 10.81 -4.32 14.02
C LYS A 38 9.91 -3.81 12.92
N PHE A 39 10.28 -4.06 11.67
CA PHE A 39 9.40 -3.85 10.54
C PHE A 39 8.15 -4.70 10.74
N LYS A 40 6.99 -4.04 10.76
CA LYS A 40 5.72 -4.76 10.69
C LYS A 40 5.64 -5.34 9.27
N GLU A 41 5.78 -6.65 9.17
CA GLU A 41 5.49 -7.37 7.93
C GLU A 41 3.98 -7.46 7.77
N LEU A 42 3.50 -7.34 6.52
CA LEU A 42 2.09 -7.53 6.24
C LEU A 42 1.75 -9.02 6.29
N ASP A 43 0.59 -9.33 6.85
CA ASP A 43 0.08 -10.69 6.92
C ASP A 43 -0.10 -11.27 5.51
N ASP A 44 0.08 -12.57 5.37
CA ASP A 44 -0.24 -13.31 4.17
C ASP A 44 -1.65 -13.89 4.30
N MET A 45 -2.57 -13.37 3.50
CA MET A 45 -3.97 -13.78 3.48
C MET A 45 -4.24 -14.90 2.46
N GLY A 46 -3.20 -15.42 1.80
CA GLY A 46 -3.30 -16.47 0.77
C GLY A 46 -3.22 -15.94 -0.65
N VAL A 47 -3.20 -16.84 -1.60
CA VAL A 47 -3.07 -16.51 -3.03
C VAL A 47 -4.37 -15.90 -3.54
N VAL A 48 -4.28 -14.79 -4.28
CA VAL A 48 -5.41 -14.21 -5.01
C VAL A 48 -5.79 -15.18 -6.13
N LYS A 49 -7.10 -15.42 -6.31
CA LYS A 49 -7.63 -16.23 -7.41
C LYS A 49 -7.09 -15.73 -8.75
N ASP A 50 -6.87 -16.65 -9.68
CA ASP A 50 -6.56 -16.27 -11.06
C ASP A 50 -7.70 -15.43 -11.64
N TYR A 51 -7.32 -14.34 -12.25
CA TYR A 51 -8.24 -13.38 -12.86
C TYR A 51 -7.83 -13.08 -14.29
N SER A 52 -8.81 -12.67 -15.09
CA SER A 52 -8.58 -12.14 -16.44
C SER A 52 -9.52 -10.96 -16.68
N PHE A 53 -9.07 -10.04 -17.52
CA PHE A 53 -9.85 -8.89 -17.94
C PHE A 53 -9.38 -8.39 -19.30
N LYS A 54 -10.24 -7.66 -19.99
CA LYS A 54 -9.90 -6.95 -21.21
C LYS A 54 -9.51 -5.51 -20.89
N GLY A 55 -8.35 -5.09 -21.36
CA GLY A 55 -7.87 -3.72 -21.20
C GLY A 55 -8.41 -2.75 -22.25
N LEU A 56 -8.09 -1.46 -22.09
CA LEU A 56 -8.42 -0.41 -23.06
C LEU A 56 -7.85 -0.65 -24.45
N ASP A 57 -6.71 -1.29 -24.54
CA ASP A 57 -6.05 -1.67 -25.80
C ASP A 57 -6.69 -2.88 -26.48
N GLY A 58 -7.76 -3.42 -25.91
CA GLY A 58 -8.47 -4.60 -26.40
C GLY A 58 -7.80 -5.93 -26.12
N LYS A 59 -6.62 -5.93 -25.47
CA LYS A 59 -5.93 -7.16 -25.09
C LYS A 59 -6.52 -7.76 -23.83
N THR A 60 -6.46 -9.09 -23.76
CA THR A 60 -6.78 -9.83 -22.54
C THR A 60 -5.55 -9.94 -21.68
N TYR A 61 -5.66 -9.49 -20.44
CA TYR A 61 -4.66 -9.61 -19.39
C TYR A 61 -5.08 -10.67 -18.39
N THR A 62 -4.12 -11.33 -17.79
CA THR A 62 -4.33 -12.36 -16.77
C THR A 62 -3.50 -12.05 -15.52
N SER A 63 -3.79 -12.71 -14.41
CA SER A 63 -2.97 -12.62 -13.19
C SER A 63 -1.49 -12.93 -13.44
N LYS A 64 -1.17 -13.76 -14.44
CA LYS A 64 0.21 -14.13 -14.83
C LYS A 64 1.00 -12.96 -15.41
N ASP A 65 0.33 -12.02 -16.08
CA ASP A 65 0.97 -10.83 -16.68
C ASP A 65 1.44 -9.83 -15.62
N PHE A 66 0.90 -9.98 -14.41
CA PHE A 66 1.26 -9.17 -13.25
C PHE A 66 2.21 -9.88 -12.27
N LYS A 67 2.73 -11.04 -12.63
CA LYS A 67 3.75 -11.72 -11.82
C LYS A 67 4.98 -10.82 -11.63
N GLY A 68 5.45 -10.68 -10.40
CA GLY A 68 6.53 -9.77 -10.05
C GLY A 68 6.10 -8.30 -9.86
N LYS A 69 4.81 -8.00 -9.99
CA LYS A 69 4.22 -6.69 -9.69
C LYS A 69 3.49 -6.72 -8.35
N VAL A 70 3.44 -5.59 -7.69
CA VAL A 70 2.48 -5.32 -6.60
C VAL A 70 1.24 -4.74 -7.25
N VAL A 71 0.09 -5.32 -6.98
CA VAL A 71 -1.16 -4.90 -7.62
C VAL A 71 -2.15 -4.42 -6.58
N LEU A 72 -2.62 -3.20 -6.75
CA LEU A 72 -3.78 -2.66 -6.05
C LEU A 72 -5.02 -2.87 -6.93
N ILE A 73 -5.89 -3.78 -6.52
CA ILE A 73 -7.16 -4.04 -7.21
C ILE A 73 -8.25 -3.23 -6.53
N THR A 74 -9.02 -2.51 -7.33
CA THR A 74 -10.18 -1.73 -6.90
C THR A 74 -11.26 -1.78 -7.96
N THR A 75 -12.40 -1.11 -7.73
CA THR A 75 -13.47 -0.98 -8.70
C THR A 75 -13.80 0.49 -8.93
N ILE A 76 -14.23 0.81 -10.14
CA ILE A 76 -14.86 2.07 -10.51
C ILE A 76 -16.27 1.75 -10.97
N GLN A 77 -17.26 2.36 -10.31
CA GLN A 77 -18.66 2.17 -10.68
C GLN A 77 -19.10 3.33 -11.58
N LYS A 78 -19.56 3.00 -12.79
CA LYS A 78 -19.96 3.99 -13.80
C LYS A 78 -21.14 4.87 -13.35
N THR A 79 -22.13 4.28 -12.73
CA THR A 79 -23.38 4.95 -12.30
C THR A 79 -23.32 5.41 -10.85
N CYS A 80 -22.17 5.83 -10.39
CA CYS A 80 -21.99 6.16 -9.00
C CYS A 80 -22.48 7.56 -8.65
N PRO A 81 -23.21 7.72 -7.54
CA PRO A 81 -23.47 9.03 -6.96
C PRO A 81 -22.17 9.70 -6.50
N SER A 82 -22.25 10.99 -6.17
CA SER A 82 -21.12 11.89 -5.85
C SER A 82 -19.94 11.33 -5.03
N ASP A 83 -20.21 10.36 -4.18
CA ASP A 83 -19.20 9.76 -3.29
C ASP A 83 -18.08 9.01 -4.02
N CYS A 84 -18.33 8.51 -5.24
CA CYS A 84 -17.31 7.83 -6.02
C CYS A 84 -16.28 8.78 -6.63
N ALA A 85 -16.70 9.98 -6.99
CA ALA A 85 -15.79 11.01 -7.48
C ALA A 85 -14.76 11.37 -6.40
N ILE A 86 -15.21 11.49 -5.14
CA ILE A 86 -14.35 11.73 -3.98
C ILE A 86 -13.34 10.60 -3.79
N LYS A 87 -13.79 9.33 -3.89
CA LYS A 87 -12.91 8.16 -3.79
C LYS A 87 -11.86 8.15 -4.89
N MET A 88 -12.28 8.38 -6.12
CA MET A 88 -11.41 8.39 -7.30
C MET A 88 -10.38 9.52 -7.18
N TRP A 89 -10.78 10.68 -6.70
CA TRP A 89 -9.89 11.80 -6.41
C TRP A 89 -8.84 11.44 -5.34
N HIS A 90 -9.24 10.88 -4.20
CA HIS A 90 -8.30 10.46 -3.16
C HIS A 90 -7.34 9.36 -3.65
N LEU A 91 -7.83 8.41 -4.46
CA LEU A 91 -6.99 7.36 -5.04
C LEU A 91 -5.95 7.97 -5.99
N SER A 92 -6.35 8.96 -6.81
CA SER A 92 -5.45 9.66 -7.72
C SER A 92 -4.38 10.43 -6.96
N GLN A 93 -4.77 11.27 -6.01
CA GLN A 93 -3.84 12.15 -5.28
C GLN A 93 -2.89 11.38 -4.35
N MET A 94 -3.39 10.34 -3.68
CA MET A 94 -2.59 9.68 -2.63
C MET A 94 -1.79 8.49 -3.14
N ILE A 95 -2.33 7.71 -4.07
CA ILE A 95 -1.70 6.46 -4.51
C ILE A 95 -1.13 6.61 -5.91
N PHE A 96 -1.95 6.96 -6.90
CA PHE A 96 -1.49 7.06 -8.28
C PHE A 96 -0.35 8.07 -8.43
N GLU A 97 -0.55 9.30 -7.96
CA GLU A 97 0.47 10.35 -8.03
C GLU A 97 1.76 9.96 -7.30
N HIS A 98 1.64 9.29 -6.15
CA HIS A 98 2.79 8.78 -5.42
C HIS A 98 3.57 7.73 -6.23
N ILE A 99 2.89 6.81 -6.90
CA ILE A 99 3.52 5.81 -7.78
C ILE A 99 4.15 6.52 -8.99
N ARG A 100 3.42 7.42 -9.64
CA ARG A 100 3.86 8.16 -10.82
C ARG A 100 5.15 8.95 -10.55
N LYS A 101 5.17 9.73 -9.47
CA LYS A 101 6.34 10.53 -9.07
C LYS A 101 7.55 9.68 -8.60
N ASN A 102 7.33 8.42 -8.25
CA ASN A 102 8.37 7.53 -7.72
C ASN A 102 8.64 6.30 -8.58
N GLN A 103 8.55 6.39 -9.91
CA GLN A 103 8.69 5.28 -10.84
C GLN A 103 9.98 4.46 -10.67
N LYS A 104 11.09 5.10 -10.32
CA LYS A 104 12.37 4.41 -10.07
C LYS A 104 12.27 3.37 -8.93
N LYS A 105 11.43 3.62 -7.92
CA LYS A 105 11.25 2.76 -6.74
C LYS A 105 9.97 1.93 -6.80
N LEU A 106 8.90 2.47 -7.39
CA LEU A 106 7.55 1.92 -7.37
C LEU A 106 7.02 1.53 -8.76
N GLY A 107 7.85 1.50 -9.80
CA GLY A 107 7.42 1.19 -11.16
C GLY A 107 6.83 -0.22 -11.34
N TYR A 108 7.08 -1.10 -10.37
CA TYR A 108 6.47 -2.43 -10.30
C TYR A 108 5.07 -2.42 -9.63
N VAL A 109 4.61 -1.29 -9.09
CA VAL A 109 3.27 -1.16 -8.52
C VAL A 109 2.29 -0.78 -9.62
N LYS A 110 1.16 -1.49 -9.68
CA LYS A 110 0.08 -1.24 -10.65
C LYS A 110 -1.24 -1.08 -9.90
N ILE A 111 -2.11 -0.25 -10.44
CA ILE A 111 -3.51 -0.12 -10.02
C ILE A 111 -4.36 -0.76 -11.11
N ILE A 112 -5.24 -1.67 -10.74
CA ILE A 112 -6.24 -2.26 -11.64
C ILE A 112 -7.60 -1.89 -11.10
N SER A 113 -8.37 -1.13 -11.87
CA SER A 113 -9.74 -0.77 -11.52
C SER A 113 -10.71 -1.47 -12.45
N TYR A 114 -11.45 -2.42 -11.92
CA TYR A 114 -12.57 -3.05 -12.63
C TYR A 114 -13.71 -2.06 -12.76
N VAL A 115 -14.12 -1.80 -13.99
CA VAL A 115 -15.27 -0.93 -14.27
C VAL A 115 -16.54 -1.77 -14.16
N THR A 116 -17.45 -1.36 -13.27
CA THR A 116 -18.65 -2.13 -12.93
C THR A 116 -19.89 -1.26 -12.91
N ASP A 117 -21.06 -1.91 -13.04
CA ASP A 117 -22.34 -1.34 -12.62
C ASP A 117 -22.48 -1.33 -11.09
N GLY A 118 -23.60 -0.82 -10.56
CA GLY A 118 -23.88 -0.80 -9.11
C GLY A 118 -24.04 -2.18 -8.47
N LYS A 119 -24.14 -3.24 -9.27
CA LYS A 119 -24.27 -4.64 -8.82
C LYS A 119 -22.96 -5.41 -8.97
N GLY A 120 -21.89 -4.75 -9.44
CA GLY A 120 -20.58 -5.36 -9.68
C GLY A 120 -20.51 -6.21 -10.96
N ASN A 121 -21.45 -6.04 -11.91
CA ASN A 121 -21.33 -6.65 -13.22
C ASN A 121 -20.35 -5.85 -14.08
N PRO A 122 -19.62 -6.50 -15.00
CA PRO A 122 -18.70 -5.80 -15.88
C PRO A 122 -19.39 -4.72 -16.72
N GLU A 123 -18.75 -3.57 -16.83
CA GLU A 123 -19.13 -2.51 -17.73
C GLU A 123 -18.12 -2.47 -18.89
N HIS A 124 -18.63 -2.70 -20.10
CA HIS A 124 -17.75 -2.89 -21.29
C HIS A 124 -17.28 -1.57 -21.93
N ASN A 125 -17.89 -0.44 -21.59
CA ASN A 125 -17.50 0.87 -22.13
C ASN A 125 -16.41 1.54 -21.28
N LEU A 126 -15.18 1.02 -21.36
CA LEU A 126 -14.04 1.57 -20.63
C LEU A 126 -13.63 2.98 -21.09
N LYS A 127 -13.92 3.36 -22.35
CA LYS A 127 -13.49 4.64 -22.91
C LYS A 127 -14.12 5.84 -22.20
N GLU A 128 -15.36 5.72 -21.78
CA GLU A 128 -16.03 6.77 -21.02
C GLU A 128 -15.35 7.03 -19.69
N VAL A 129 -15.01 5.97 -18.96
CA VAL A 129 -14.28 6.07 -17.68
C VAL A 129 -12.85 6.56 -17.91
N GLN A 130 -12.21 6.15 -19.01
CA GLN A 130 -10.90 6.69 -19.40
C GLN A 130 -10.94 8.20 -19.58
N SER A 131 -11.90 8.70 -20.33
CA SER A 131 -12.05 10.16 -20.56
C SER A 131 -12.23 10.94 -19.25
N ILE A 132 -13.00 10.37 -18.29
CA ILE A 132 -13.15 10.98 -16.97
C ILE A 132 -11.81 10.98 -16.20
N LEU A 133 -11.03 9.89 -16.28
CA LEU A 133 -9.72 9.85 -15.63
C LEU A 133 -8.72 10.82 -16.29
N GLU A 134 -8.72 10.93 -17.60
CA GLU A 134 -7.86 11.87 -18.34
C GLU A 134 -8.18 13.34 -18.01
N ASP A 135 -9.45 13.64 -17.74
CA ASP A 135 -9.89 15.00 -17.35
C ASP A 135 -9.59 15.31 -15.87
N GLN A 136 -9.78 14.35 -14.98
CA GLN A 136 -9.73 14.57 -13.53
C GLN A 136 -8.41 14.18 -12.86
N VAL A 137 -7.58 13.37 -13.52
CA VAL A 137 -6.32 12.86 -12.96
C VAL A 137 -5.14 13.43 -13.69
N GLU A 138 -4.36 14.26 -13.00
CA GLU A 138 -3.16 14.89 -13.55
C GLU A 138 -2.18 13.86 -14.10
N GLU A 139 -1.81 14.00 -15.38
CA GLU A 139 -0.89 13.09 -16.08
C GLU A 139 -1.29 11.62 -15.94
N TYR A 140 -2.57 11.30 -16.15
CA TYR A 140 -3.06 9.93 -16.13
C TYR A 140 -2.22 9.03 -17.06
N ASP A 141 -1.73 7.91 -16.52
CA ASP A 141 -0.95 6.90 -17.26
C ASP A 141 -1.65 5.53 -17.16
N PRO A 142 -2.22 5.03 -18.28
CA PRO A 142 -2.88 3.72 -18.31
C PRO A 142 -1.94 2.53 -18.07
N LYS A 143 -0.61 2.74 -18.11
CA LYS A 143 0.37 1.71 -17.73
C LYS A 143 0.54 1.58 -16.22
N ILE A 144 0.15 2.61 -15.45
CA ILE A 144 0.18 2.60 -13.98
C ILE A 144 -1.21 2.27 -13.44
N TRP A 145 -2.24 2.95 -13.96
CA TRP A 145 -3.63 2.78 -13.54
C TRP A 145 -4.45 2.23 -14.70
N ILE A 146 -4.66 0.91 -14.66
CA ILE A 146 -5.25 0.11 -15.71
C ILE A 146 -6.75 -0.01 -15.46
N LEU A 147 -7.56 0.30 -16.46
CA LEU A 147 -8.98 0.01 -16.46
C LEU A 147 -9.23 -1.42 -16.98
N ALA A 148 -10.08 -2.15 -16.29
CA ALA A 148 -10.35 -3.55 -16.54
C ALA A 148 -11.84 -3.81 -16.81
N ASP A 149 -12.13 -4.42 -17.95
CA ASP A 149 -13.42 -5.04 -18.26
C ASP A 149 -13.31 -6.53 -17.93
N GLY A 150 -13.94 -6.95 -16.83
CA GLY A 150 -13.86 -8.31 -16.34
C GLY A 150 -14.72 -8.56 -15.11
N ASP A 151 -14.74 -9.81 -14.66
CA ASP A 151 -15.54 -10.24 -13.52
C ASP A 151 -14.88 -9.84 -12.18
N ALA A 152 -15.26 -8.67 -11.67
CA ALA A 152 -14.80 -8.20 -10.36
C ALA A 152 -15.26 -9.13 -9.22
N LYS A 153 -16.43 -9.76 -9.33
CA LYS A 153 -17.02 -10.60 -8.25
C LYS A 153 -16.13 -11.81 -7.94
N SER A 154 -15.53 -12.41 -8.97
CA SER A 154 -14.66 -13.58 -8.79
C SER A 154 -13.40 -13.25 -7.99
N ILE A 155 -12.87 -12.03 -8.11
CA ILE A 155 -11.65 -11.60 -7.42
C ILE A 155 -11.92 -11.37 -5.94
N TYR A 156 -13.11 -10.88 -5.62
CA TYR A 156 -13.53 -10.65 -4.22
C TYR A 156 -14.01 -11.92 -3.53
N ASP A 157 -14.09 -13.05 -4.22
CA ASP A 157 -14.38 -14.36 -3.63
C ASP A 157 -13.10 -15.02 -3.10
N ILE A 158 -12.56 -14.48 -2.00
CA ILE A 158 -11.32 -14.96 -1.39
C ILE A 158 -11.65 -15.90 -0.24
N THR A 159 -11.34 -17.19 -0.43
CA THR A 159 -11.58 -18.23 0.58
C THR A 159 -10.26 -18.76 1.13
N ARG A 160 -10.13 -18.79 2.46
CA ARG A 160 -9.01 -19.38 3.19
C ARG A 160 -9.54 -20.31 4.28
N ASN A 161 -9.01 -21.55 4.33
CA ASN A 161 -9.43 -22.57 5.30
C ASN A 161 -10.97 -22.79 5.33
N GLY A 162 -11.60 -22.80 4.17
CA GLY A 162 -13.05 -22.98 4.02
C GLY A 162 -13.90 -21.75 4.37
N LYS A 163 -13.28 -20.63 4.75
CA LYS A 163 -13.96 -19.39 5.13
C LYS A 163 -13.65 -18.27 4.14
N ASN A 164 -14.69 -17.60 3.66
CA ASN A 164 -14.52 -16.43 2.81
C ASN A 164 -14.09 -15.22 3.66
N LEU A 165 -12.85 -14.78 3.48
CA LEU A 165 -12.22 -13.72 4.30
C LEU A 165 -12.95 -12.39 4.21
N LEU A 166 -13.68 -12.14 3.13
CA LEU A 166 -14.43 -10.91 2.93
C LEU A 166 -15.80 -10.97 3.61
N LYS A 167 -16.47 -12.12 3.58
CA LYS A 167 -17.78 -12.32 4.23
C LYS A 167 -17.70 -12.34 5.75
N GLU A 168 -16.63 -12.87 6.32
CA GLU A 168 -16.46 -13.00 7.78
C GLU A 168 -16.34 -11.67 8.52
N LYS A 169 -16.05 -10.58 7.84
CA LYS A 169 -16.02 -9.26 8.46
C LYS A 169 -17.41 -8.64 8.68
N GLY A 170 -18.46 -9.39 8.43
CA GLY A 170 -19.82 -9.09 8.87
C GLY A 170 -20.46 -7.84 8.30
N THR A 171 -19.98 -7.34 7.19
CA THR A 171 -20.44 -6.09 6.62
C THR A 171 -21.17 -6.34 5.30
N LYS A 172 -22.32 -5.69 5.12
CA LYS A 172 -23.21 -5.84 3.96
C LYS A 172 -22.56 -5.55 2.59
N TYR A 173 -21.36 -4.98 2.55
CA TYR A 173 -20.72 -4.56 1.31
C TYR A 173 -19.80 -5.61 0.69
N TYR A 174 -19.71 -6.80 1.25
CA TYR A 174 -19.01 -7.92 0.60
C TYR A 174 -19.96 -8.63 -0.38
N GLY A 175 -20.04 -8.13 -1.54
CA GLY A 175 -20.93 -8.60 -2.60
C GLY A 175 -22.21 -7.76 -2.68
N GLY A 176 -22.39 -7.03 -3.71
CA GLY A 176 -23.49 -6.11 -3.95
C GLY A 176 -23.02 -4.67 -4.11
N GLU A 177 -23.76 -3.73 -3.59
CA GLU A 177 -23.52 -2.28 -3.78
C GLU A 177 -22.16 -1.76 -3.32
N ALA A 178 -21.40 -2.56 -2.58
CA ALA A 178 -20.13 -2.17 -1.99
C ALA A 178 -18.89 -2.65 -2.73
N PHE A 179 -19.00 -3.20 -3.91
CA PHE A 179 -17.84 -3.59 -4.72
C PHE A 179 -16.82 -2.45 -4.89
N GLN A 180 -17.31 -1.24 -5.06
CA GLN A 180 -16.49 -0.05 -5.20
C GLN A 180 -15.71 0.35 -3.95
N GLU A 181 -16.10 -0.14 -2.77
CA GLU A 181 -15.49 0.26 -1.51
C GLU A 181 -14.27 -0.56 -1.12
N LEU A 182 -14.04 -1.68 -1.79
CA LEU A 182 -12.94 -2.57 -1.43
C LEU A 182 -11.70 -2.33 -2.29
N MET A 183 -10.58 -2.25 -1.59
CA MET A 183 -9.24 -2.23 -2.17
C MET A 183 -8.50 -3.50 -1.72
N LEU A 184 -8.00 -4.27 -2.68
CA LEU A 184 -7.20 -5.47 -2.43
C LEU A 184 -5.75 -5.17 -2.82
N LEU A 185 -4.81 -5.44 -1.94
CA LEU A 185 -3.39 -5.31 -2.23
C LEU A 185 -2.77 -6.69 -2.34
N SER A 186 -2.27 -7.05 -3.52
CA SER A 186 -1.49 -8.25 -3.73
C SER A 186 0.00 -7.95 -3.90
N ASP A 187 0.82 -8.89 -3.49
CA ASP A 187 2.27 -8.81 -3.60
C ASP A 187 2.81 -9.36 -4.93
N LYS A 188 4.14 -9.38 -5.09
CA LYS A 188 4.83 -9.87 -6.30
C LYS A 188 4.59 -11.35 -6.59
N GLN A 189 4.16 -12.12 -5.62
CA GLN A 189 3.82 -13.55 -5.72
C GLN A 189 2.33 -13.79 -5.91
N ASN A 190 1.53 -12.72 -6.07
CA ASN A 190 0.07 -12.74 -6.14
C ASN A 190 -0.60 -13.20 -4.82
N HIS A 191 0.06 -12.96 -3.68
CA HIS A 191 -0.55 -13.18 -2.39
C HIS A 191 -1.26 -11.93 -1.91
N LEU A 192 -2.47 -12.07 -1.39
CA LEU A 192 -3.24 -11.00 -0.78
C LEU A 192 -2.59 -10.58 0.53
N ARG A 193 -2.24 -9.31 0.65
CA ARG A 193 -1.53 -8.76 1.81
C ARG A 193 -2.38 -7.79 2.61
N MET A 194 -3.37 -7.17 1.99
CA MET A 194 -4.27 -6.23 2.67
C MET A 194 -5.59 -6.10 1.94
N VAL A 195 -6.65 -5.96 2.74
CA VAL A 195 -7.99 -5.58 2.29
C VAL A 195 -8.42 -4.37 3.09
N LEU A 196 -8.76 -3.28 2.43
CA LEU A 196 -9.27 -2.07 3.06
C LEU A 196 -10.47 -1.53 2.28
N LYS A 197 -11.34 -0.81 2.98
CA LYS A 197 -12.36 0.02 2.33
C LYS A 197 -11.70 1.21 1.63
N GLY A 198 -12.18 1.58 0.47
CA GLY A 198 -11.76 2.77 -0.27
C GLY A 198 -12.69 3.96 -0.07
N ASN A 199 -13.61 3.94 0.89
CA ASN A 199 -14.66 4.94 1.07
C ASN A 199 -14.26 6.14 1.94
N SER A 200 -13.01 6.22 2.38
CA SER A 200 -12.51 7.36 3.14
C SER A 200 -11.04 7.65 2.83
N GLU A 201 -10.68 8.91 2.94
CA GLU A 201 -9.30 9.36 2.79
C GLU A 201 -8.34 8.60 3.69
N GLY A 202 -8.70 8.39 4.97
CA GLY A 202 -7.88 7.68 5.93
C GLY A 202 -7.56 6.24 5.54
N MET A 203 -8.52 5.52 4.92
CA MET A 203 -8.31 4.15 4.45
C MET A 203 -7.44 4.10 3.20
N ILE A 204 -7.58 5.08 2.29
CA ILE A 204 -6.73 5.19 1.11
C ILE A 204 -5.30 5.56 1.53
N ARG A 205 -5.13 6.48 2.49
CA ARG A 205 -3.82 6.80 3.09
C ARG A 205 -3.18 5.56 3.71
N LYS A 206 -3.95 4.79 4.46
CA LYS A 206 -3.49 3.53 5.06
C LYS A 206 -3.09 2.51 3.99
N MET A 207 -3.80 2.41 2.87
CA MET A 207 -3.39 1.56 1.75
C MET A 207 -2.06 2.01 1.14
N LYS A 208 -1.84 3.31 0.96
CA LYS A 208 -0.54 3.87 0.55
C LYS A 208 0.59 3.45 1.49
N GLU A 209 0.35 3.49 2.80
CA GLU A 209 1.34 3.05 3.80
C GLU A 209 1.66 1.55 3.66
N HIS A 210 0.66 0.71 3.36
CA HIS A 210 0.88 -0.72 3.14
C HIS A 210 1.69 -0.99 1.85
N ILE A 211 1.45 -0.24 0.79
CA ILE A 211 2.29 -0.28 -0.43
C ILE A 211 3.74 0.08 -0.07
N ALA A 212 3.95 1.12 0.73
CA ALA A 212 5.28 1.53 1.18
C ALA A 212 5.95 0.48 2.09
N LEU A 213 5.18 -0.22 2.94
CA LEU A 213 5.70 -1.32 3.77
C LEU A 213 6.17 -2.49 2.90
N LEU A 214 5.40 -2.89 1.87
CA LEU A 214 5.83 -3.92 0.92
C LEU A 214 7.11 -3.50 0.18
N ALA A 215 7.19 -2.26 -0.28
CA ALA A 215 8.38 -1.75 -0.94
C ALA A 215 9.62 -1.87 -0.03
N LYS A 216 9.52 -1.42 1.22
CA LYS A 216 10.59 -1.55 2.22
C LYS A 216 10.96 -3.01 2.52
N GLN A 217 9.98 -3.91 2.55
CA GLN A 217 10.21 -5.33 2.75
C GLN A 217 11.06 -5.91 1.60
N TYR A 218 10.75 -5.55 0.35
CA TYR A 218 11.53 -5.97 -0.81
C TYR A 218 12.94 -5.39 -0.82
N ASP A 219 13.11 -4.13 -0.46
CA ASP A 219 14.42 -3.50 -0.33
C ASP A 219 15.29 -4.24 0.71
N LYS A 220 14.69 -4.59 1.86
CA LYS A 220 15.37 -5.36 2.92
C LYS A 220 15.78 -6.76 2.44
N ILE A 221 14.91 -7.45 1.69
CA ILE A 221 15.21 -8.77 1.13
C ILE A 221 16.35 -8.66 0.09
N ALA A 222 16.29 -7.65 -0.79
CA ALA A 222 17.33 -7.40 -1.78
C ALA A 222 18.68 -7.10 -1.12
N TRP A 223 18.70 -6.28 -0.09
CA TRP A 223 19.89 -5.93 0.67
C TRP A 223 20.53 -7.14 1.35
N LYS A 224 19.73 -8.00 2.01
CA LYS A 224 20.22 -9.24 2.62
C LYS A 224 20.81 -10.22 1.60
N LYS A 225 20.26 -10.28 0.38
CA LYS A 225 20.80 -11.14 -0.70
C LYS A 225 22.13 -10.66 -1.25
N GLN A 226 22.46 -9.37 -1.08
CA GLN A 226 23.76 -8.78 -1.48
C GLN A 226 24.87 -9.00 -0.45
N GLY A 227 24.60 -9.75 0.63
CA GLY A 227 25.60 -10.10 1.65
C GLY A 227 26.06 -8.92 2.50
N LYS A 228 25.29 -7.86 2.56
CA LYS A 228 25.56 -6.66 3.38
C LYS A 228 24.71 -6.63 4.63
#